data_a4437c75c48de774aa4cef10b02eac7d
#
_entry.id   a4437c75c48de774aa4cef10b02eac7d
#
_cell.length_a   1.000
_cell.length_b   1.000
_cell.length_c   1.000
_cell.angle_alpha   90.00
_cell.angle_beta   90.00
_cell.angle_gamma   90.00
#
_symmetry.space_group_name_H-M   'P 1'
#
loop_
_entity.id
_entity.type
_entity.pdbx_description
1 polymer ?
#
loop_
_entity_poly.entity_id
_entity_poly.type
_entity_poly.pdbx_seq_one_letter_code
_entity_poly.pdbx_strand_id
1 'polypeptide(L)'
;HEATGHSFSAENNYATAINLDATRVVSCNTTSIVRTLTALKNAGLLLKARGTLLRRATDPWESHLTGIMNTLVPEKEIPSHQGPDAQSVDPSFDVITSAVKVPETLSHLHYWNVQLTRKADKEEVLDAFNKSTRIAMIKYSDELAANNTVKELMLAIGRPYGDMYEVALWQDMLKVVGDEVFYAYLVDNQ
;
A
#
# COMPACT_ATOMS: atom_id res chain seq x y z
N HIS A 1 9.93 16.21 1.25
CA HIS A 1 11.21 15.50 1.40
C HIS A 1 11.00 14.27 2.29
N GLU A 2 11.47 13.10 1.87
CA GLU A 2 11.21 11.83 2.56
C GLU A 2 12.07 11.57 3.81
N ALA A 3 13.05 12.38 4.09
CA ALA A 3 14.04 12.09 5.14
C ALA A 3 13.85 12.89 6.44
N THR A 4 13.22 14.06 6.39
CA THR A 4 13.14 14.96 7.55
C THR A 4 11.80 15.67 7.64
N GLY A 5 11.38 16.01 8.84
CA GLY A 5 10.14 16.73 9.12
C GLY A 5 9.03 15.85 9.70
N HIS A 6 7.89 16.44 9.97
CA HIS A 6 6.70 15.74 10.46
C HIS A 6 6.13 14.82 9.38
N SER A 7 6.06 13.54 9.66
CA SER A 7 5.53 12.53 8.72
C SER A 7 4.04 12.77 8.47
N PHE A 8 3.66 12.83 7.20
CA PHE A 8 2.32 13.24 6.80
C PHE A 8 1.67 12.26 5.83
N SER A 9 0.43 11.93 6.12
CA SER A 9 -0.50 11.27 5.20
C SER A 9 -1.89 11.84 5.43
N ALA A 10 -2.45 12.50 4.43
CA ALA A 10 -3.67 13.29 4.56
C ALA A 10 -4.88 12.51 5.11
N GLU A 11 -5.02 11.22 4.77
CA GLU A 11 -6.14 10.40 5.24
C GLU A 11 -6.02 9.97 6.71
N ASN A 12 -4.82 10.07 7.29
CA ASN A 12 -4.58 9.62 8.66
C ASN A 12 -4.41 10.81 9.63
N ASN A 13 -3.42 11.67 9.38
CA ASN A 13 -2.98 12.65 10.36
C ASN A 13 -3.04 14.11 9.89
N TYR A 14 -4.01 14.44 9.02
CA TYR A 14 -4.18 15.80 8.48
C TYR A 14 -4.20 16.88 9.58
N ALA A 15 -4.95 16.63 10.66
CA ALA A 15 -5.11 17.58 11.75
C ALA A 15 -3.79 17.91 12.47
N THR A 16 -2.81 17.01 12.48
CA THR A 16 -1.50 17.24 13.10
C THR A 16 -0.55 18.09 12.26
N ALA A 17 -0.88 18.26 10.98
CA ALA A 17 -0.03 18.94 10.01
C ALA A 17 -0.54 20.31 9.59
N ILE A 18 -1.82 20.63 9.85
CA ILE A 18 -2.50 21.83 9.29
C ILE A 18 -1.87 23.15 9.71
N ASN A 19 -1.17 23.20 10.86
CA ASN A 19 -0.53 24.41 11.35
C ASN A 19 1.02 24.36 11.24
N LEU A 20 1.57 23.41 10.48
CA LEU A 20 3.01 23.28 10.29
C LEU A 20 3.45 24.01 9.01
N ASP A 21 4.58 24.68 9.08
CA ASP A 21 5.19 25.35 7.92
C ASP A 21 5.67 24.35 6.85
N ALA A 22 6.00 23.13 7.25
CA ALA A 22 6.45 22.07 6.35
C ALA A 22 6.15 20.69 6.91
N THR A 23 5.90 19.73 6.01
CA THR A 23 5.69 18.32 6.34
C THR A 23 6.58 17.44 5.48
N ARG A 24 6.84 16.23 5.96
CA ARG A 24 7.49 15.16 5.21
C ARG A 24 6.40 14.27 4.61
N VAL A 25 6.23 14.30 3.29
CA VAL A 25 5.40 13.32 2.59
C VAL A 25 6.13 11.99 2.61
N VAL A 26 5.48 10.96 3.11
CA VAL A 26 6.05 9.60 3.16
C VAL A 26 6.05 8.93 1.78
N SER A 27 6.85 7.87 1.62
CA SER A 27 7.01 7.19 0.32
C SER A 27 5.69 6.59 -0.20
N CYS A 28 5.66 6.26 -1.50
CA CYS A 28 4.52 5.60 -2.14
C CYS A 28 4.10 4.32 -1.41
N ASN A 29 5.07 3.47 -1.05
CA ASN A 29 4.81 2.26 -0.28
C ASN A 29 4.22 2.59 1.09
N THR A 30 4.83 3.50 1.83
CA THR A 30 4.35 3.93 3.16
C THR A 30 2.97 4.56 3.08
N THR A 31 2.72 5.42 2.09
CA THR A 31 1.41 6.04 1.86
C THR A 31 0.32 4.98 1.66
N SER A 32 0.59 3.94 0.86
CA SER A 32 -0.40 2.88 0.63
C SER A 32 -0.67 2.04 1.87
N ILE A 33 0.37 1.77 2.68
CA ILE A 33 0.23 1.10 3.98
C ILE A 33 -0.67 1.93 4.90
N VAL A 34 -0.36 3.21 5.05
CA VAL A 34 -1.14 4.11 5.91
C VAL A 34 -2.59 4.18 5.45
N ARG A 35 -2.87 4.31 4.15
CA ARG A 35 -4.24 4.35 3.61
C ARG A 35 -5.05 3.12 3.97
N THR A 36 -4.52 1.93 3.70
CA THR A 36 -5.24 0.68 3.95
C THR A 36 -5.42 0.39 5.44
N LEU A 37 -4.38 0.61 6.25
CA LEU A 37 -4.48 0.40 7.69
C LEU A 37 -5.38 1.44 8.38
N THR A 38 -5.38 2.69 7.91
CA THR A 38 -6.29 3.74 8.42
C THR A 38 -7.75 3.39 8.14
N ALA A 39 -8.06 2.85 6.96
CA ALA A 39 -9.42 2.41 6.64
C ALA A 39 -9.92 1.34 7.62
N LEU A 40 -9.10 0.33 7.91
CA LEU A 40 -9.42 -0.72 8.88
C LEU A 40 -9.46 -0.17 10.33
N LYS A 41 -8.55 0.73 10.70
CA LYS A 41 -8.55 1.38 12.01
C LYS A 41 -9.82 2.19 12.25
N ASN A 42 -10.24 2.99 11.27
CA ASN A 42 -11.45 3.80 11.35
C ASN A 42 -12.73 2.95 11.46
N ALA A 43 -12.71 1.73 10.93
CA ALA A 43 -13.77 0.76 11.12
C ALA A 43 -13.70 0.01 12.47
N GLY A 44 -12.68 0.28 13.29
CA GLY A 44 -12.45 -0.42 14.56
C GLY A 44 -11.98 -1.88 14.38
N LEU A 45 -11.45 -2.22 13.21
CA LEU A 45 -11.08 -3.59 12.86
C LEU A 45 -9.58 -3.88 13.02
N LEU A 46 -8.70 -2.87 12.95
CA LEU A 46 -7.26 -3.08 12.96
C LEU A 46 -6.72 -3.46 14.34
N LEU A 47 -6.11 -4.63 14.46
CA LEU A 47 -5.32 -5.02 15.63
C LEU A 47 -3.82 -4.98 15.32
N LYS A 48 -3.37 -5.78 14.35
CA LYS A 48 -1.97 -5.80 13.89
C LYS A 48 -1.89 -6.21 12.42
N ALA A 49 -0.84 -5.78 11.73
CA ALA A 49 -0.66 -6.02 10.30
C ALA A 49 0.74 -6.56 9.98
N ARG A 50 0.79 -7.52 9.07
CA ARG A 50 2.03 -8.12 8.55
C ARG A 50 1.99 -8.08 7.04
N GLY A 51 2.95 -7.39 6.42
CA GLY A 51 2.96 -7.15 4.99
C GLY A 51 4.23 -7.60 4.30
N THR A 52 4.07 -8.13 3.08
CA THR A 52 5.18 -8.41 2.18
C THR A 52 5.05 -7.53 0.94
N LEU A 53 6.11 -6.74 0.67
CA LEU A 53 6.16 -5.76 -0.38
C LEU A 53 7.05 -6.25 -1.53
N LEU A 54 6.45 -6.52 -2.68
CA LEU A 54 7.18 -6.70 -3.93
C LEU A 54 7.39 -5.30 -4.52
N ARG A 55 8.61 -4.78 -4.31
CA ARG A 55 8.94 -3.42 -4.72
C ARG A 55 9.42 -3.43 -6.15
N ARG A 56 8.87 -2.53 -6.97
CA ARG A 56 9.42 -2.32 -8.32
C ARG A 56 10.93 -2.01 -8.23
N ALA A 57 11.65 -2.42 -9.25
CA ALA A 57 13.09 -2.44 -9.19
C ALA A 57 13.67 -1.06 -9.12
N THR A 58 13.06 0.01 -9.70
CA THR A 58 13.90 1.17 -9.70
C THR A 58 13.42 2.47 -10.24
N ASP A 59 14.00 3.45 -9.67
CA ASP A 59 14.49 4.62 -10.39
C ASP A 59 15.58 4.23 -11.41
N PRO A 60 15.73 4.95 -12.54
CA PRO A 60 16.66 4.57 -13.61
C PRO A 60 18.11 4.37 -13.17
N TRP A 61 18.56 5.09 -12.15
CA TRP A 61 19.92 4.99 -11.61
C TRP A 61 20.16 3.74 -10.75
N GLU A 62 19.10 3.05 -10.28
CA GLU A 62 19.20 1.76 -9.57
C GLU A 62 19.02 0.54 -10.48
N SER A 63 18.59 0.72 -11.73
CA SER A 63 18.24 -0.37 -12.64
C SER A 63 19.36 -1.40 -12.83
N HIS A 64 20.61 -0.96 -12.81
CA HIS A 64 21.77 -1.83 -12.89
C HIS A 64 21.93 -2.75 -11.68
N LEU A 65 21.35 -2.41 -10.53
CA LEU A 65 21.39 -3.21 -9.32
C LEU A 65 20.25 -4.21 -9.20
N THR A 66 19.09 -3.88 -9.79
CA THR A 66 17.86 -4.63 -9.50
C THR A 66 16.94 -4.81 -10.71
N GLY A 67 17.29 -4.24 -11.87
CA GLY A 67 16.47 -4.26 -13.07
C GLY A 67 16.74 -5.43 -14.04
N ILE A 68 17.65 -6.32 -13.71
CA ILE A 68 17.98 -7.47 -14.57
C ILE A 68 16.91 -8.54 -14.39
N MET A 69 16.38 -9.04 -15.50
CA MET A 69 15.45 -10.16 -15.48
C MET A 69 16.05 -11.36 -14.73
N ASN A 70 15.21 -12.06 -13.99
CA ASN A 70 15.59 -13.17 -13.10
C ASN A 70 16.34 -12.74 -11.82
N THR A 71 16.33 -11.46 -11.46
CA THR A 71 16.98 -10.97 -10.24
C THR A 71 15.92 -10.60 -9.20
N LEU A 72 16.00 -11.20 -8.02
CA LEU A 72 15.22 -10.84 -6.84
C LEU A 72 16.18 -10.40 -5.74
N VAL A 73 15.94 -9.24 -5.13
CA VAL A 73 16.80 -8.73 -4.05
C VAL A 73 15.98 -8.57 -2.77
N PRO A 74 16.02 -9.54 -1.85
CA PRO A 74 15.35 -9.41 -0.56
C PRO A 74 15.98 -8.29 0.27
N GLU A 75 15.15 -7.52 0.95
CA GLU A 75 15.62 -6.56 1.94
C GLU A 75 16.09 -7.30 3.18
N LYS A 76 17.30 -7.01 3.64
CA LYS A 76 17.94 -7.75 4.71
C LYS A 76 17.26 -7.57 6.06
N GLU A 77 16.76 -6.35 6.31
CA GLU A 77 16.22 -5.99 7.62
C GLU A 77 14.70 -6.28 7.68
N ILE A 78 14.27 -6.86 8.81
CA ILE A 78 12.87 -7.00 9.18
C ILE A 78 12.67 -6.37 10.56
N PRO A 79 11.77 -5.37 10.71
CA PRO A 79 10.93 -4.82 9.66
C PRO A 79 11.73 -4.08 8.58
N SER A 80 11.28 -4.14 7.33
CA SER A 80 11.78 -3.23 6.30
C SER A 80 11.39 -1.79 6.66
N HIS A 81 12.11 -0.79 6.15
CA HIS A 81 11.96 0.61 6.57
C HIS A 81 10.53 1.17 6.44
N GLN A 82 9.68 0.59 5.60
CA GLN A 82 8.31 1.05 5.40
C GLN A 82 7.41 0.82 6.62
N GLY A 83 7.65 -0.22 7.41
CA GLY A 83 6.91 -0.45 8.66
C GLY A 83 7.14 0.69 9.68
N PRO A 84 8.38 0.92 10.12
CA PRO A 84 8.70 2.06 10.99
C PRO A 84 8.29 3.42 10.41
N ASP A 85 8.37 3.61 9.09
CA ASP A 85 7.94 4.83 8.44
C ASP A 85 6.42 5.02 8.53
N ALA A 86 5.61 3.97 8.38
CA ALA A 86 4.18 4.03 8.62
C ALA A 86 3.84 4.34 10.09
N GLN A 87 4.60 3.81 11.04
CA GLN A 87 4.48 4.13 12.47
C GLN A 87 4.86 5.59 12.78
N SER A 88 5.69 6.21 11.98
CA SER A 88 6.00 7.65 12.14
C SER A 88 4.82 8.56 11.76
N VAL A 89 3.88 8.07 10.95
CA VAL A 89 2.61 8.74 10.64
C VAL A 89 1.58 8.46 11.74
N ASP A 90 1.46 7.19 12.13
CA ASP A 90 0.53 6.74 13.17
C ASP A 90 1.20 5.75 14.12
N PRO A 91 1.67 6.22 15.29
CA PRO A 91 2.35 5.38 16.27
C PRO A 91 1.49 4.22 16.83
N SER A 92 0.18 4.24 16.61
CA SER A 92 -0.70 3.15 17.06
C SER A 92 -0.68 1.92 16.16
N PHE A 93 -0.04 1.99 14.99
CA PHE A 93 0.05 0.85 14.09
C PHE A 93 1.03 -0.22 14.61
N ASP A 94 0.52 -1.41 14.92
CA ASP A 94 1.35 -2.61 15.06
C ASP A 94 1.57 -3.22 13.67
N VAL A 95 2.58 -2.72 12.98
CA VAL A 95 2.89 -3.11 11.61
C VAL A 95 4.32 -3.61 11.47
N ILE A 96 4.49 -4.77 10.84
CA ILE A 96 5.79 -5.31 10.43
C ILE A 96 5.76 -5.58 8.93
N THR A 97 6.80 -5.16 8.24
CA THR A 97 6.94 -5.33 6.79
C THR A 97 8.20 -6.11 6.45
N SER A 98 8.10 -6.96 5.44
CA SER A 98 9.22 -7.51 4.70
C SER A 98 9.16 -7.02 3.26
N ALA A 99 10.29 -6.93 2.57
CA ALA A 99 10.30 -6.42 1.21
C ALA A 99 11.30 -7.16 0.32
N VAL A 100 10.98 -7.22 -0.96
CA VAL A 100 11.86 -7.74 -2.01
C VAL A 100 11.77 -6.82 -3.22
N LYS A 101 12.90 -6.43 -3.81
CA LYS A 101 12.93 -5.75 -5.10
C LYS A 101 12.79 -6.80 -6.19
N VAL A 102 11.89 -6.53 -7.14
CA VAL A 102 11.59 -7.41 -8.28
C VAL A 102 11.88 -6.69 -9.60
N PRO A 103 12.21 -7.38 -10.69
CA PRO A 103 12.54 -6.77 -11.98
C PRO A 103 11.28 -6.30 -12.72
N GLU A 104 10.65 -5.30 -12.17
CA GLU A 104 9.39 -4.69 -12.60
C GLU A 104 9.48 -3.18 -12.40
N THR A 105 8.86 -2.37 -13.24
CA THR A 105 9.02 -0.90 -13.24
C THR A 105 7.73 -0.11 -13.15
N LEU A 106 6.55 -0.77 -13.22
CA LEU A 106 5.27 -0.07 -13.30
C LEU A 106 4.70 0.30 -11.93
N SER A 107 4.70 -0.66 -11.00
CA SER A 107 4.05 -0.47 -9.70
C SER A 107 4.63 -1.42 -8.64
N HIS A 108 4.33 -1.16 -7.38
CA HIS A 108 4.59 -2.11 -6.30
C HIS A 108 3.37 -2.99 -6.09
N LEU A 109 3.60 -4.25 -5.69
CA LEU A 109 2.56 -5.17 -5.26
C LEU A 109 2.74 -5.49 -3.78
N HIS A 110 1.70 -5.33 -2.99
CA HIS A 110 1.72 -5.66 -1.57
C HIS A 110 0.75 -6.80 -1.26
N TYR A 111 1.20 -7.72 -0.42
CA TYR A 111 0.37 -8.73 0.23
C TYR A 111 0.30 -8.45 1.73
N TRP A 112 -0.91 -8.56 2.27
CA TRP A 112 -1.16 -8.29 3.68
C TRP A 112 -1.90 -9.43 4.35
N ASN A 113 -1.48 -9.72 5.58
CA ASN A 113 -2.24 -10.43 6.59
C ASN A 113 -2.46 -9.44 7.74
N VAL A 114 -3.73 -9.19 8.05
CA VAL A 114 -4.11 -8.29 9.14
C VAL A 114 -4.99 -9.04 10.11
N GLN A 115 -4.55 -9.09 11.36
CA GLN A 115 -5.38 -9.57 12.46
C GLN A 115 -6.35 -8.48 12.87
N LEU A 116 -7.62 -8.86 12.94
CA LEU A 116 -8.70 -7.97 13.33
C LEU A 116 -8.89 -7.96 14.85
N THR A 117 -9.46 -6.89 15.38
CA THR A 117 -9.83 -6.78 16.79
C THR A 117 -10.95 -7.72 17.19
N ARG A 118 -11.72 -8.18 16.22
CA ARG A 118 -12.87 -9.09 16.33
C ARG A 118 -13.13 -9.79 15.00
N LYS A 119 -13.95 -10.82 15.03
CA LYS A 119 -14.46 -11.42 13.79
C LYS A 119 -15.27 -10.39 12.99
N ALA A 120 -15.06 -10.37 11.70
CA ALA A 120 -15.79 -9.60 10.72
C ALA A 120 -16.08 -10.48 9.49
N ASP A 121 -17.07 -10.14 8.71
CA ASP A 121 -17.28 -10.78 7.41
C ASP A 121 -16.54 -10.01 6.30
N LYS A 122 -16.54 -10.59 5.10
CA LYS A 122 -15.85 -10.00 3.95
C LYS A 122 -16.48 -8.66 3.56
N GLU A 123 -17.78 -8.56 3.61
CA GLU A 123 -18.54 -7.37 3.24
C GLU A 123 -18.20 -6.19 4.16
N GLU A 124 -18.11 -6.43 5.46
CA GLU A 124 -17.73 -5.40 6.43
C GLU A 124 -16.31 -4.86 6.17
N VAL A 125 -15.37 -5.74 5.83
CA VAL A 125 -14.00 -5.33 5.48
C VAL A 125 -13.97 -4.56 4.17
N LEU A 126 -14.71 -4.99 3.15
CA LEU A 126 -14.85 -4.28 1.88
C LEU A 126 -15.46 -2.89 2.10
N ASP A 127 -16.49 -2.78 2.94
CA ASP A 127 -17.12 -1.50 3.28
C ASP A 127 -16.15 -0.55 3.99
N ALA A 128 -15.26 -1.07 4.84
CA ALA A 128 -14.22 -0.28 5.46
C ALA A 128 -13.27 0.33 4.41
N PHE A 129 -12.85 -0.45 3.43
CA PHE A 129 -12.01 0.05 2.34
C PHE A 129 -12.75 1.02 1.41
N ASN A 130 -14.01 0.73 1.05
CA ASN A 130 -14.81 1.58 0.17
C ASN A 130 -15.11 2.97 0.73
N LYS A 131 -14.97 3.18 2.05
CA LYS A 131 -15.09 4.51 2.67
C LYS A 131 -13.88 5.40 2.42
N SER A 132 -12.74 4.84 2.01
CA SER A 132 -11.57 5.63 1.62
C SER A 132 -11.66 6.03 0.15
N THR A 133 -11.57 7.32 -0.12
CA THR A 133 -11.54 7.85 -1.51
C THR A 133 -10.24 7.56 -2.24
N ARG A 134 -9.25 7.02 -1.54
CA ARG A 134 -7.91 6.70 -2.05
C ARG A 134 -7.64 5.20 -2.13
N ILE A 135 -8.69 4.38 -2.03
CA ILE A 135 -8.65 2.96 -2.30
C ILE A 135 -9.66 2.67 -3.41
N ALA A 136 -9.19 2.20 -4.56
CA ALA A 136 -10.01 1.78 -5.67
C ALA A 136 -10.14 0.25 -5.66
N MET A 137 -11.37 -0.24 -5.64
CA MET A 137 -11.63 -1.67 -5.69
C MET A 137 -11.60 -2.14 -7.15
N ILE A 138 -10.74 -3.11 -7.43
CA ILE A 138 -10.63 -3.77 -8.73
C ILE A 138 -10.94 -5.26 -8.60
N LYS A 139 -11.24 -5.92 -9.71
CA LYS A 139 -11.50 -7.36 -9.73
C LYS A 139 -10.51 -8.06 -10.63
N TYR A 140 -9.94 -9.13 -10.12
CA TYR A 140 -9.12 -10.05 -10.90
C TYR A 140 -9.92 -10.64 -12.08
N SER A 141 -11.21 -10.92 -11.84
CA SER A 141 -12.14 -11.46 -12.84
C SER A 141 -12.46 -10.51 -13.99
N ASP A 142 -12.21 -9.19 -13.85
CA ASP A 142 -12.48 -8.19 -14.87
C ASP A 142 -11.25 -7.97 -15.80
N GLU A 143 -10.43 -9.00 -15.99
CA GLU A 143 -9.17 -8.99 -16.74
C GLU A 143 -8.09 -8.05 -16.14
N LEU A 144 -8.29 -7.57 -14.93
CA LEU A 144 -7.34 -6.73 -14.19
C LEU A 144 -6.43 -7.58 -13.29
N ALA A 145 -5.93 -8.70 -13.82
CA ALA A 145 -5.13 -9.67 -13.07
C ALA A 145 -3.67 -9.25 -12.89
N ALA A 146 -3.20 -8.26 -13.64
CA ALA A 146 -1.81 -7.85 -13.66
C ALA A 146 -1.69 -6.32 -13.55
N ASN A 147 -0.54 -5.85 -13.06
CA ASN A 147 -0.26 -4.42 -12.93
C ASN A 147 -0.29 -3.65 -14.26
N ASN A 148 0.18 -4.26 -15.35
CA ASN A 148 0.13 -3.65 -16.68
C ASN A 148 -1.31 -3.44 -17.16
N THR A 149 -2.22 -4.39 -16.94
CA THR A 149 -3.63 -4.22 -17.35
C THR A 149 -4.33 -3.13 -16.54
N VAL A 150 -3.99 -2.98 -15.25
CA VAL A 150 -4.46 -1.84 -14.43
C VAL A 150 -3.92 -0.52 -14.97
N LYS A 151 -2.65 -0.48 -15.38
CA LYS A 151 -2.03 0.72 -15.99
C LYS A 151 -2.69 1.07 -17.31
N GLU A 152 -2.98 0.08 -18.16
CA GLU A 152 -3.71 0.26 -19.43
C GLU A 152 -5.14 0.81 -19.20
N LEU A 153 -5.83 0.32 -18.17
CA LEU A 153 -7.13 0.88 -17.80
C LEU A 153 -7.02 2.36 -17.42
N MET A 154 -6.00 2.74 -16.65
CA MET A 154 -5.79 4.15 -16.29
C MET A 154 -5.53 5.02 -17.51
N LEU A 155 -4.77 4.53 -18.49
CA LEU A 155 -4.58 5.21 -19.78
C LEU A 155 -5.91 5.32 -20.56
N ALA A 156 -6.69 4.25 -20.61
CA ALA A 156 -7.96 4.20 -21.35
C ALA A 156 -9.01 5.18 -20.79
N ILE A 157 -9.02 5.41 -19.48
CA ILE A 157 -9.90 6.41 -18.85
C ILE A 157 -9.33 7.84 -18.88
N GLY A 158 -8.21 8.05 -19.60
CA GLY A 158 -7.64 9.37 -19.86
C GLY A 158 -6.74 9.93 -18.78
N ARG A 159 -6.23 9.11 -17.87
CA ARG A 159 -5.24 9.57 -16.89
C ARG A 159 -3.88 9.77 -17.55
N PRO A 160 -3.22 10.92 -17.35
CA PRO A 160 -1.88 11.16 -17.86
C PRO A 160 -0.92 10.06 -17.43
N TYR A 161 -0.15 9.53 -18.37
CA TYR A 161 0.84 8.45 -18.16
C TYR A 161 0.28 7.17 -17.53
N GLY A 162 -1.06 7.01 -17.47
CA GLY A 162 -1.72 5.91 -16.78
C GLY A 162 -1.52 5.95 -15.26
N ASP A 163 -1.37 7.11 -14.67
CA ASP A 163 -1.12 7.27 -13.23
C ASP A 163 -2.31 6.81 -12.40
N MET A 164 -2.03 6.02 -11.39
CA MET A 164 -3.02 5.57 -10.43
C MET A 164 -2.78 6.23 -9.07
N TYR A 165 -3.63 7.20 -8.74
CA TYR A 165 -3.52 7.98 -7.50
C TYR A 165 -4.05 7.22 -6.28
N GLU A 166 -4.82 6.18 -6.50
CA GLU A 166 -5.41 5.31 -5.49
C GLU A 166 -4.55 4.06 -5.28
N VAL A 167 -4.77 3.39 -4.18
CA VAL A 167 -4.38 1.99 -4.00
C VAL A 167 -5.38 1.11 -4.77
N ALA A 168 -4.92 0.29 -5.69
CA ALA A 168 -5.77 -0.65 -6.44
C ALA A 168 -5.86 -1.98 -5.70
N LEU A 169 -6.96 -2.21 -4.98
CA LEU A 169 -7.16 -3.39 -4.16
C LEU A 169 -8.06 -4.40 -4.87
N TRP A 170 -7.59 -5.66 -4.99
CA TRP A 170 -8.38 -6.74 -5.56
C TRP A 170 -9.42 -7.26 -4.57
N GLN A 171 -10.69 -6.87 -4.77
CA GLN A 171 -11.78 -7.27 -3.87
C GLN A 171 -12.12 -8.76 -3.90
N ASP A 172 -11.92 -9.42 -5.04
CA ASP A 172 -12.15 -10.85 -5.19
C ASP A 172 -11.01 -11.71 -4.60
N MET A 173 -9.82 -11.15 -4.45
CA MET A 173 -8.72 -11.78 -3.72
C MET A 173 -8.81 -11.60 -2.21
N LEU A 174 -9.61 -10.65 -1.72
CA LEU A 174 -9.79 -10.43 -0.29
C LEU A 174 -10.49 -11.65 0.34
N LYS A 175 -9.89 -12.17 1.41
CA LYS A 175 -10.42 -13.30 2.16
C LYS A 175 -10.34 -13.06 3.64
N VAL A 176 -11.41 -13.35 4.35
CA VAL A 176 -11.47 -13.36 5.81
C VAL A 176 -11.46 -14.79 6.30
N VAL A 177 -10.61 -15.09 7.27
CA VAL A 177 -10.48 -16.41 7.92
C VAL A 177 -10.43 -16.20 9.43
N GLY A 178 -11.55 -16.46 10.11
CA GLY A 178 -11.64 -16.23 11.54
C GLY A 178 -11.60 -14.73 11.88
N ASP A 179 -10.53 -14.30 12.53
CA ASP A 179 -10.23 -12.91 12.87
C ASP A 179 -9.04 -12.35 12.07
N GLU A 180 -8.72 -12.98 10.93
CA GLU A 180 -7.67 -12.52 10.03
C GLU A 180 -8.24 -12.16 8.66
N VAL A 181 -7.75 -11.08 8.07
CA VAL A 181 -8.02 -10.71 6.69
C VAL A 181 -6.75 -10.74 5.86
N PHE A 182 -6.86 -11.35 4.68
CA PHE A 182 -5.82 -11.41 3.66
C PHE A 182 -6.26 -10.59 2.45
N TYR A 183 -5.40 -9.72 1.96
CA TYR A 183 -5.67 -8.92 0.75
C TYR A 183 -4.38 -8.55 0.04
N ALA A 184 -4.51 -8.21 -1.23
CA ALA A 184 -3.42 -7.71 -2.04
C ALA A 184 -3.84 -6.44 -2.78
N TYR A 185 -2.87 -5.58 -3.06
CA TYR A 185 -3.10 -4.37 -3.82
C TYR A 185 -1.86 -3.91 -4.59
N LEU A 186 -2.11 -3.12 -5.61
CA LEU A 186 -1.08 -2.37 -6.32
C LEU A 186 -1.01 -0.93 -5.80
N VAL A 187 0.18 -0.39 -5.81
CA VAL A 187 0.43 1.03 -5.62
C VAL A 187 1.38 1.53 -6.70
N ASP A 188 0.94 2.57 -7.40
CA ASP A 188 1.79 3.24 -8.37
C ASP A 188 2.91 4.02 -7.67
N ASN A 189 4.00 4.22 -8.35
CA ASN A 189 5.08 5.04 -7.87
C ASN A 189 4.81 6.49 -8.26
N GLN A 190 4.50 7.28 -7.28
CA GLN A 190 4.27 8.72 -7.43
C GLN A 190 5.56 9.50 -7.30
#